data_c99e6755914db0abc23e9cb0d7e5b3c3
#
_entry.id   c99e6755914db0abc23e9cb0d7e5b3c3
#
_cell.length_a   1.000
_cell.length_b   1.000
_cell.length_c   1.000
_cell.angle_alpha   90.00
_cell.angle_beta   90.00
_cell.angle_gamma   90.00
#
_symmetry.space_group_name_H-M   'P 1'
#
loop_
_entity.id
_entity.type
_entity.pdbx_description
1 polymer ?
#
loop_
_entity_poly.entity_id
_entity_poly.type
_entity_poly.pdbx_seq_one_letter_code
_entity_poly.pdbx_strand_id
1 'polypeptide(L)'
;MSGGVHVVGVAGVGMSALAQALMWGGGRVSGSDRFLDQGRDLPSFGVLRAAGVELVAQDGSGVGADTRMVVYSTAIEEDNPDFQAARRRGIPLRHRADVLAELARGNRVLAVAGTAGKTTTTGMAGWVLEQLGADPTVINGGALVDWADGARVGNVRRGADGAPWVVEVDESDRSLLRFHPEWSVLTNISQDHFSLAEVEELFRQYAAQVQTGLVCGPGVARVLGALAARVVEVADEPVLTERGYAVSWRGLSLRVPTPGAHNARNALLAAELCAQMGYAPEKIAEALSRFGGIQRRLERVDCGGSIRVVDDYAHNPAKIEAAWEAVATPSNRVLAVWRPHGYGPLRSMMDGLEEAFARACRRQDRLWLLPVFDAGGTANRTVGSHDLAEKLRARDVPVALVKDFAALGAEMKAAARAGDTILIMGARDPQLPAFARAMISD
;
A
#
# COMPACT_ATOMS: atom_id res chain seq x y z
N MET A 1 -30.57 7.54 6.15
CA MET A 1 -30.73 6.06 6.17
C MET A 1 -30.58 5.62 7.62
N SER A 2 -31.64 5.05 8.21
CA SER A 2 -31.64 4.57 9.60
C SER A 2 -30.93 3.21 9.68
N GLY A 3 -29.97 3.07 10.60
CA GLY A 3 -29.22 1.84 10.89
C GLY A 3 -27.73 2.02 10.76
N GLY A 4 -26.97 1.37 11.65
CA GLY A 4 -25.51 1.43 11.74
C GLY A 4 -24.82 0.52 10.72
N VAL A 5 -23.58 0.83 10.42
CA VAL A 5 -22.67 -0.04 9.63
C VAL A 5 -21.61 -0.59 10.57
N HIS A 6 -21.41 -1.91 10.56
CA HIS A 6 -20.33 -2.54 11.32
C HIS A 6 -19.18 -2.95 10.37
N VAL A 7 -17.94 -2.58 10.71
CA VAL A 7 -16.74 -2.79 9.86
C VAL A 7 -15.81 -3.77 10.56
N VAL A 8 -15.61 -4.96 9.99
CA VAL A 8 -14.76 -6.02 10.56
C VAL A 8 -13.31 -5.86 10.10
N GLY A 9 -12.35 -5.93 11.02
CA GLY A 9 -10.93 -5.68 10.73
C GLY A 9 -10.66 -4.20 10.46
N VAL A 10 -11.28 -3.31 11.25
CA VAL A 10 -11.33 -1.87 11.01
C VAL A 10 -9.97 -1.16 11.06
N ALA A 11 -8.95 -1.77 11.71
CA ALA A 11 -7.59 -1.23 11.74
C ALA A 11 -6.82 -1.41 10.42
N GLY A 12 -7.29 -2.31 9.53
CA GLY A 12 -6.69 -2.49 8.22
C GLY A 12 -6.76 -1.20 7.40
N VAL A 13 -5.68 -0.87 6.63
CA VAL A 13 -5.56 0.42 5.94
C VAL A 13 -6.76 0.73 5.05
N GLY A 14 -7.21 -0.20 4.21
CA GLY A 14 -8.39 0.00 3.36
C GLY A 14 -9.71 0.03 4.14
N MET A 15 -9.80 -0.71 5.25
CA MET A 15 -11.00 -0.75 6.09
C MET A 15 -11.13 0.52 6.93
N SER A 16 -10.03 1.04 7.48
CA SER A 16 -10.01 2.30 8.23
C SER A 16 -10.35 3.50 7.33
N ALA A 17 -9.86 3.50 6.07
CA ALA A 17 -10.25 4.51 5.10
C ALA A 17 -11.75 4.48 4.81
N LEU A 18 -12.29 3.30 4.56
CA LEU A 18 -13.73 3.13 4.30
C LEU A 18 -14.59 3.50 5.51
N ALA A 19 -14.19 3.10 6.74
CA ALA A 19 -14.90 3.45 7.97
C ALA A 19 -15.00 4.98 8.14
N GLN A 20 -13.90 5.71 7.93
CA GLN A 20 -13.90 7.16 7.94
C GLN A 20 -14.80 7.76 6.84
N ALA A 21 -14.75 7.23 5.63
CA ALA A 21 -15.60 7.70 4.52
C ALA A 21 -17.11 7.48 4.80
N LEU A 22 -17.47 6.38 5.45
CA LEU A 22 -18.85 6.10 5.87
C LEU A 22 -19.36 7.12 6.90
N MET A 23 -18.48 7.64 7.78
CA MET A 23 -18.85 8.70 8.73
C MET A 23 -19.23 10.01 8.07
N TRP A 24 -18.70 10.31 6.87
CA TRP A 24 -19.03 11.57 6.15
C TRP A 24 -20.51 11.69 5.78
N GLY A 25 -21.20 10.56 5.62
CA GLY A 25 -22.64 10.52 5.37
C GLY A 25 -23.52 10.71 6.61
N GLY A 26 -22.94 10.98 7.80
CA GLY A 26 -23.66 11.15 9.05
C GLY A 26 -24.26 9.86 9.62
N GLY A 27 -23.89 8.71 9.11
CA GLY A 27 -24.33 7.40 9.60
C GLY A 27 -23.58 6.97 10.87
N ARG A 28 -24.14 6.02 11.63
CA ARG A 28 -23.44 5.35 12.73
C ARG A 28 -22.51 4.28 12.16
N VAL A 29 -21.26 4.31 12.56
CA VAL A 29 -20.25 3.29 12.17
C VAL A 29 -19.63 2.71 13.43
N SER A 30 -19.69 1.40 13.56
CA SER A 30 -18.91 0.64 14.54
C SER A 30 -17.87 -0.20 13.85
N GLY A 31 -16.82 -0.60 14.55
CA GLY A 31 -15.81 -1.47 13.99
C GLY A 31 -15.12 -2.33 15.04
N SER A 32 -14.75 -3.53 14.64
CA SER A 32 -14.01 -4.50 15.44
C SER A 32 -12.67 -4.83 14.80
N ASP A 33 -11.71 -5.21 15.63
CA ASP A 33 -10.40 -5.65 15.15
C ASP A 33 -9.72 -6.56 16.18
N ARG A 34 -9.07 -7.66 15.72
CA ARG A 34 -8.35 -8.59 16.60
C ARG A 34 -7.23 -7.95 17.40
N PHE A 35 -6.59 -6.90 16.88
CA PHE A 35 -5.55 -6.19 17.60
C PHE A 35 -6.11 -5.38 18.78
N LEU A 36 -7.34 -4.89 18.66
CA LEU A 36 -8.04 -4.25 19.77
C LEU A 36 -8.28 -5.26 20.89
N ASP A 37 -8.76 -6.47 20.57
CA ASP A 37 -9.02 -7.54 21.54
C ASP A 37 -7.74 -8.04 22.24
N GLN A 38 -6.61 -7.96 21.52
CA GLN A 38 -5.28 -8.28 22.07
C GLN A 38 -4.69 -7.15 22.93
N GLY A 39 -5.43 -6.05 23.16
CA GLY A 39 -4.95 -4.89 23.91
C GLY A 39 -3.82 -4.13 23.22
N ARG A 40 -3.65 -4.29 21.89
CA ARG A 40 -2.65 -3.52 21.14
C ARG A 40 -3.20 -2.14 20.82
N ASP A 41 -2.45 -1.12 21.18
CA ASP A 41 -2.78 0.25 20.81
C ASP A 41 -2.17 0.60 19.45
N LEU A 42 -3.00 0.64 18.40
CA LEU A 42 -2.61 1.06 17.08
C LEU A 42 -2.96 2.54 16.87
N PRO A 43 -2.09 3.34 16.22
CA PRO A 43 -2.38 4.75 15.93
C PRO A 43 -3.72 4.96 15.21
N SER A 44 -4.12 4.02 14.34
CA SER A 44 -5.41 4.05 13.65
C SER A 44 -6.63 4.02 14.59
N PHE A 45 -6.54 3.40 15.77
CA PHE A 45 -7.66 3.36 16.71
C PHE A 45 -7.98 4.72 17.29
N GLY A 46 -6.96 5.51 17.64
CA GLY A 46 -7.15 6.89 18.11
C GLY A 46 -7.86 7.75 17.07
N VAL A 47 -7.39 7.67 15.82
CA VAL A 47 -8.00 8.41 14.70
C VAL A 47 -9.43 7.97 14.42
N LEU A 48 -9.71 6.67 14.42
CA LEU A 48 -11.06 6.15 14.19
C LEU A 48 -12.04 6.62 15.27
N ARG A 49 -11.62 6.59 16.55
CA ARG A 49 -12.43 7.15 17.65
C ARG A 49 -12.67 8.65 17.47
N ALA A 50 -11.64 9.41 17.11
CA ALA A 50 -11.76 10.84 16.86
C ALA A 50 -12.68 11.15 15.66
N ALA A 51 -12.71 10.27 14.65
CA ALA A 51 -13.66 10.34 13.54
C ALA A 51 -15.09 9.92 13.91
N GLY A 52 -15.33 9.45 15.13
CA GLY A 52 -16.66 9.04 15.62
C GLY A 52 -16.99 7.56 15.36
N VAL A 53 -16.02 6.74 14.97
CA VAL A 53 -16.22 5.28 14.84
C VAL A 53 -16.20 4.63 16.20
N GLU A 54 -17.25 3.89 16.54
CA GLU A 54 -17.38 3.13 17.78
C GLU A 54 -16.55 1.84 17.68
N LEU A 55 -15.47 1.72 18.46
CA LEU A 55 -14.62 0.52 18.47
C LEU A 55 -15.14 -0.46 19.53
N VAL A 56 -15.41 -1.69 19.08
CA VAL A 56 -15.99 -2.76 19.91
C VAL A 56 -15.17 -4.05 19.77
N ALA A 57 -15.36 -5.00 20.69
CA ALA A 57 -14.73 -6.31 20.62
C ALA A 57 -15.20 -7.09 19.37
N GLN A 58 -14.31 -7.94 18.82
CA GLN A 58 -14.60 -8.81 17.67
C GLN A 58 -15.21 -10.15 18.14
N ASP A 59 -16.28 -10.09 18.92
CA ASP A 59 -16.96 -11.23 19.55
C ASP A 59 -18.42 -11.41 19.11
N GLY A 60 -18.86 -10.61 18.14
CA GLY A 60 -20.23 -10.58 17.64
C GLY A 60 -21.13 -9.59 18.37
N SER A 61 -20.70 -8.97 19.46
CA SER A 61 -21.50 -8.02 20.24
C SER A 61 -21.76 -6.70 19.49
N GLY A 62 -20.82 -6.29 18.62
CA GLY A 62 -20.94 -5.11 17.77
C GLY A 62 -22.02 -5.22 16.67
N VAL A 63 -22.53 -6.43 16.41
CA VAL A 63 -23.56 -6.68 15.38
C VAL A 63 -24.92 -6.78 16.05
N GLY A 64 -25.58 -5.64 16.28
CA GLY A 64 -26.87 -5.53 16.98
C GLY A 64 -28.09 -5.45 16.06
N ALA A 65 -29.28 -5.26 16.66
CA ALA A 65 -30.54 -5.11 15.92
C ALA A 65 -30.57 -3.86 15.01
N ASP A 66 -29.81 -2.83 15.37
CA ASP A 66 -29.72 -1.59 14.61
C ASP A 66 -28.65 -1.66 13.50
N THR A 67 -27.95 -2.80 13.36
CA THR A 67 -26.93 -2.97 12.31
C THR A 67 -27.60 -3.25 10.99
N ARG A 68 -27.41 -2.35 10.01
CA ARG A 68 -27.97 -2.46 8.66
C ARG A 68 -27.14 -3.39 7.76
N MET A 69 -25.84 -3.38 7.91
CA MET A 69 -24.91 -4.24 7.17
C MET A 69 -23.61 -4.41 7.93
N VAL A 70 -22.93 -5.52 7.65
CA VAL A 70 -21.57 -5.78 8.10
C VAL A 70 -20.65 -5.71 6.89
N VAL A 71 -19.58 -4.90 6.98
CA VAL A 71 -18.59 -4.71 5.91
C VAL A 71 -17.33 -5.46 6.23
N TYR A 72 -16.80 -6.16 5.22
CA TYR A 72 -15.62 -7.01 5.37
C TYR A 72 -14.67 -6.93 4.19
N SER A 73 -13.47 -7.45 4.36
CA SER A 73 -12.49 -7.71 3.29
C SER A 73 -12.21 -9.21 3.16
N THR A 74 -11.60 -9.62 2.06
CA THR A 74 -11.18 -11.02 1.82
C THR A 74 -10.20 -11.59 2.86
N ALA A 75 -9.61 -10.73 3.70
CA ALA A 75 -8.71 -11.15 4.78
C ALA A 75 -9.43 -11.69 6.02
N ILE A 76 -10.77 -11.59 6.09
CA ILE A 76 -11.57 -12.04 7.23
C ILE A 76 -12.01 -13.49 7.01
N GLU A 77 -11.76 -14.32 8.00
CA GLU A 77 -12.08 -15.76 7.98
C GLU A 77 -13.58 -16.01 8.19
N GLU A 78 -14.09 -17.11 7.61
CA GLU A 78 -15.52 -17.46 7.64
C GLU A 78 -16.07 -17.74 9.05
N ASP A 79 -15.22 -18.16 9.97
CA ASP A 79 -15.55 -18.44 11.38
C ASP A 79 -15.52 -17.20 12.28
N ASN A 80 -15.27 -16.02 11.71
CA ASN A 80 -15.24 -14.75 12.44
C ASN A 80 -16.55 -14.53 13.24
N PRO A 81 -16.48 -14.19 14.53
CA PRO A 81 -17.67 -14.04 15.38
C PRO A 81 -18.69 -13.01 14.87
N ASP A 82 -18.24 -11.91 14.26
CA ASP A 82 -19.13 -10.87 13.71
C ASP A 82 -19.87 -11.39 12.47
N PHE A 83 -19.21 -12.22 11.64
CA PHE A 83 -19.86 -12.92 10.52
C PHE A 83 -20.96 -13.84 11.02
N GLN A 84 -20.64 -14.64 12.04
CA GLN A 84 -21.61 -15.57 12.61
C GLN A 84 -22.81 -14.81 13.25
N ALA A 85 -22.55 -13.68 13.90
CA ALA A 85 -23.60 -12.83 14.43
C ALA A 85 -24.49 -12.22 13.34
N ALA A 86 -23.90 -11.74 12.25
CA ALA A 86 -24.60 -11.21 11.09
C ALA A 86 -25.50 -12.26 10.44
N ARG A 87 -24.97 -13.47 10.19
CA ARG A 87 -25.72 -14.59 9.61
C ARG A 87 -26.90 -15.01 10.47
N ARG A 88 -26.70 -15.17 11.80
CA ARG A 88 -27.78 -15.51 12.74
C ARG A 88 -28.91 -14.49 12.76
N ARG A 89 -28.61 -13.21 12.49
CA ARG A 89 -29.56 -12.11 12.49
C ARG A 89 -30.12 -11.76 11.13
N GLY A 90 -29.67 -12.43 10.06
CA GLY A 90 -30.04 -12.11 8.68
C GLY A 90 -29.53 -10.74 8.19
N ILE A 91 -28.46 -10.22 8.81
CA ILE A 91 -27.87 -8.94 8.43
C ILE A 91 -26.95 -9.16 7.23
N PRO A 92 -27.06 -8.33 6.16
CA PRO A 92 -26.26 -8.47 4.95
C PRO A 92 -24.75 -8.32 5.21
N LEU A 93 -23.96 -9.27 4.72
CA LEU A 93 -22.50 -9.16 4.60
C LEU A 93 -22.16 -8.49 3.27
N ARG A 94 -21.41 -7.39 3.29
CA ARG A 94 -21.04 -6.62 2.11
C ARG A 94 -19.52 -6.50 2.00
N HIS A 95 -18.99 -6.83 0.84
CA HIS A 95 -17.58 -6.65 0.60
C HIS A 95 -17.22 -5.14 0.58
N ARG A 96 -16.03 -4.78 1.11
CA ARG A 96 -15.56 -3.38 1.21
C ARG A 96 -15.63 -2.63 -0.12
N ALA A 97 -15.33 -3.32 -1.22
CA ALA A 97 -15.31 -2.71 -2.54
C ALA A 97 -16.71 -2.41 -3.09
N ASP A 98 -17.73 -3.22 -2.73
CA ASP A 98 -19.12 -2.90 -3.07
C ASP A 98 -19.56 -1.60 -2.42
N VAL A 99 -19.22 -1.47 -1.13
CA VAL A 99 -19.59 -0.29 -0.34
C VAL A 99 -18.83 0.94 -0.83
N LEU A 100 -17.54 0.80 -1.16
CA LEU A 100 -16.74 1.89 -1.72
C LEU A 100 -17.27 2.33 -3.09
N ALA A 101 -17.60 1.39 -3.97
CA ALA A 101 -18.18 1.70 -5.28
C ALA A 101 -19.55 2.39 -5.16
N GLU A 102 -20.35 2.02 -4.16
CA GLU A 102 -21.62 2.71 -3.86
C GLU A 102 -21.39 4.14 -3.35
N LEU A 103 -20.44 4.35 -2.47
CA LEU A 103 -20.07 5.69 -1.97
C LEU A 103 -19.56 6.60 -3.10
N ALA A 104 -18.80 6.03 -4.03
CA ALA A 104 -18.25 6.76 -5.16
C ALA A 104 -19.29 7.03 -6.28
N ARG A 105 -20.44 6.37 -6.23
CA ARG A 105 -21.48 6.49 -7.27
C ARG A 105 -22.02 7.91 -7.38
N GLY A 106 -22.12 8.40 -8.62
CA GLY A 106 -22.58 9.77 -8.90
C GLY A 106 -21.49 10.84 -8.78
N ASN A 107 -20.27 10.46 -8.37
CA ASN A 107 -19.12 11.35 -8.37
C ASN A 107 -18.23 11.11 -9.59
N ARG A 108 -17.37 12.08 -9.90
CA ARG A 108 -16.33 11.97 -10.93
C ARG A 108 -15.20 11.10 -10.38
N VAL A 109 -15.15 9.84 -10.77
CA VAL A 109 -14.17 8.87 -10.24
C VAL A 109 -12.94 8.81 -11.14
N LEU A 110 -11.77 9.04 -10.55
CA LEU A 110 -10.44 8.81 -11.10
C LEU A 110 -9.88 7.56 -10.40
N ALA A 111 -9.91 6.42 -11.07
CA ALA A 111 -9.47 5.17 -10.46
C ALA A 111 -8.03 4.83 -10.82
N VAL A 112 -7.31 4.23 -9.87
CA VAL A 112 -5.95 3.72 -10.10
C VAL A 112 -5.93 2.22 -9.87
N ALA A 113 -5.64 1.48 -10.94
CA ALA A 113 -5.55 0.04 -11.01
C ALA A 113 -4.15 -0.41 -11.46
N GLY A 114 -3.92 -1.72 -11.46
CA GLY A 114 -2.67 -2.35 -11.92
C GLY A 114 -2.09 -3.30 -10.88
N THR A 115 -1.15 -4.12 -11.27
CA THR A 115 -0.58 -5.14 -10.38
C THR A 115 0.32 -4.52 -9.30
N ALA A 116 1.13 -3.52 -9.64
CA ALA A 116 2.02 -2.82 -8.71
C ALA A 116 1.95 -1.30 -8.90
N GLY A 117 2.28 -0.52 -7.85
CA GLY A 117 2.33 0.94 -7.92
C GLY A 117 1.00 1.67 -7.64
N LYS A 118 -0.13 0.96 -7.54
CA LYS A 118 -1.47 1.54 -7.30
C LYS A 118 -1.47 2.60 -6.19
N THR A 119 -1.09 2.20 -4.99
CA THR A 119 -1.11 3.05 -3.78
C THR A 119 -0.30 4.34 -3.96
N THR A 120 0.91 4.22 -4.52
CA THR A 120 1.79 5.37 -4.72
C THR A 120 1.22 6.30 -5.80
N THR A 121 0.73 5.75 -6.91
CA THR A 121 0.13 6.54 -7.99
C THR A 121 -1.16 7.23 -7.54
N THR A 122 -2.01 6.54 -6.77
CA THR A 122 -3.21 7.13 -6.16
C THR A 122 -2.86 8.29 -5.24
N GLY A 123 -1.87 8.09 -4.37
CA GLY A 123 -1.39 9.14 -3.47
C GLY A 123 -0.81 10.33 -4.21
N MET A 124 0.03 10.10 -5.22
CA MET A 124 0.60 11.17 -6.05
C MET A 124 -0.47 11.96 -6.80
N ALA A 125 -1.45 11.28 -7.41
CA ALA A 125 -2.55 11.95 -8.11
C ALA A 125 -3.42 12.77 -7.14
N GLY A 126 -3.78 12.20 -5.99
CA GLY A 126 -4.52 12.90 -4.94
C GLY A 126 -3.77 14.13 -4.41
N TRP A 127 -2.48 13.98 -4.13
CA TRP A 127 -1.60 15.07 -3.71
C TRP A 127 -1.54 16.20 -4.75
N VAL A 128 -1.25 15.87 -6.01
CA VAL A 128 -1.18 16.87 -7.09
C VAL A 128 -2.49 17.64 -7.21
N LEU A 129 -3.61 16.94 -7.25
CA LEU A 129 -4.94 17.59 -7.37
C LEU A 129 -5.25 18.48 -6.17
N GLU A 130 -4.87 18.09 -4.95
CA GLU A 130 -4.98 18.94 -3.76
C GLU A 130 -4.12 20.21 -3.88
N GLN A 131 -2.84 20.06 -4.23
CA GLN A 131 -1.91 21.18 -4.38
C GLN A 131 -2.34 22.16 -5.48
N LEU A 132 -3.10 21.69 -6.46
CA LEU A 132 -3.63 22.50 -7.56
C LEU A 132 -5.04 23.04 -7.27
N GLY A 133 -5.55 22.88 -6.05
CA GLY A 133 -6.82 23.44 -5.61
C GLY A 133 -8.07 22.71 -6.08
N ALA A 134 -7.94 21.46 -6.59
CA ALA A 134 -9.09 20.66 -7.00
C ALA A 134 -9.88 20.08 -5.81
N ASP A 135 -9.31 20.11 -4.61
CA ASP A 135 -9.91 19.62 -3.36
C ASP A 135 -10.51 18.21 -3.46
N PRO A 136 -9.74 17.18 -3.93
CA PRO A 136 -10.29 15.88 -4.24
C PRO A 136 -10.67 15.09 -2.97
N THR A 137 -11.67 14.21 -3.09
CA THR A 137 -11.81 13.10 -2.17
C THR A 137 -10.84 11.99 -2.57
N VAL A 138 -10.04 11.50 -1.62
CA VAL A 138 -9.05 10.45 -1.90
C VAL A 138 -9.25 9.26 -0.97
N ILE A 139 -9.27 8.05 -1.55
CA ILE A 139 -9.30 6.79 -0.79
C ILE A 139 -8.17 5.92 -1.29
N ASN A 140 -7.17 5.74 -0.44
CA ASN A 140 -5.88 5.14 -0.77
C ASN A 140 -5.59 3.89 0.09
N GLY A 141 -4.87 2.95 -0.47
CA GLY A 141 -4.38 1.74 0.21
C GLY A 141 -3.17 1.97 1.13
N GLY A 142 -2.68 3.20 1.25
CA GLY A 142 -1.59 3.58 2.13
C GLY A 142 -1.72 5.02 2.60
N ALA A 143 -1.10 5.35 3.72
CA ALA A 143 -1.12 6.69 4.29
C ALA A 143 -0.11 7.60 3.58
N LEU A 144 -0.52 8.78 3.13
CA LEU A 144 0.41 9.81 2.68
C LEU A 144 1.11 10.41 3.90
N VAL A 145 2.43 10.55 3.79
CA VAL A 145 3.26 11.14 4.86
C VAL A 145 2.78 12.55 5.17
N ASP A 146 2.49 13.35 4.14
CA ASP A 146 2.06 14.74 4.26
C ASP A 146 0.66 14.93 4.89
N TRP A 147 -0.17 13.88 4.86
CA TRP A 147 -1.53 13.93 5.43
C TRP A 147 -1.63 13.24 6.79
N ALA A 148 -0.63 12.44 7.16
CA ALA A 148 -0.60 11.73 8.42
C ALA A 148 -0.15 12.67 9.54
N ASP A 149 -0.98 12.82 10.55
CA ASP A 149 -0.67 13.52 11.79
C ASP A 149 -1.34 12.78 12.96
N GLY A 150 -1.21 13.27 14.17
CA GLY A 150 -1.83 12.64 15.34
C GLY A 150 -3.35 12.52 15.28
N ALA A 151 -4.01 13.25 14.39
CA ALA A 151 -5.47 13.28 14.21
C ALA A 151 -5.92 12.54 12.95
N ARG A 152 -5.02 12.26 11.99
CA ARG A 152 -5.34 11.64 10.70
C ARG A 152 -4.38 10.47 10.40
N VAL A 153 -4.92 9.36 9.93
CA VAL A 153 -4.11 8.24 9.41
C VAL A 153 -3.37 8.64 8.14
N GLY A 154 -3.97 9.48 7.30
CA GLY A 154 -3.40 9.93 6.03
C GLY A 154 -3.75 9.04 4.81
N ASN A 155 -4.58 8.01 5.00
CA ASN A 155 -5.02 7.10 3.93
C ASN A 155 -6.34 7.51 3.28
N VAL A 156 -6.99 8.52 3.82
CA VAL A 156 -8.25 9.05 3.31
C VAL A 156 -8.29 10.56 3.50
N ARG A 157 -8.88 11.25 2.52
CA ARG A 157 -9.13 12.68 2.55
C ARG A 157 -10.54 12.94 2.01
N ARG A 158 -11.34 13.73 2.75
CA ARG A 158 -12.60 14.24 2.23
C ARG A 158 -12.34 15.54 1.47
N GLY A 159 -12.80 15.60 0.22
CA GLY A 159 -12.77 16.78 -0.60
C GLY A 159 -14.10 17.56 -0.56
N ALA A 160 -14.18 18.61 -1.35
CA ALA A 160 -15.41 19.37 -1.53
C ALA A 160 -16.49 18.56 -2.29
N ASP A 161 -17.75 18.92 -2.07
CA ASP A 161 -18.85 18.34 -2.84
C ASP A 161 -18.71 18.65 -4.32
N GLY A 162 -18.82 17.63 -5.18
CA GLY A 162 -18.63 17.77 -6.63
C GLY A 162 -17.14 17.72 -7.10
N ALA A 163 -16.18 17.70 -6.17
CA ALA A 163 -14.78 17.47 -6.50
C ALA A 163 -14.52 16.03 -6.96
N PRO A 164 -13.44 15.75 -7.72
CA PRO A 164 -13.13 14.41 -8.17
C PRO A 164 -12.79 13.48 -7.00
N TRP A 165 -13.13 12.21 -7.18
CA TRP A 165 -12.74 11.12 -6.28
C TRP A 165 -11.56 10.38 -6.87
N VAL A 166 -10.43 10.32 -6.17
CA VAL A 166 -9.26 9.52 -6.53
C VAL A 166 -9.27 8.25 -5.69
N VAL A 167 -9.43 7.10 -6.33
CA VAL A 167 -9.69 5.84 -5.63
C VAL A 167 -8.72 4.75 -6.11
N GLU A 168 -8.03 4.11 -5.16
CA GLU A 168 -7.30 2.87 -5.44
C GLU A 168 -8.30 1.71 -5.60
N VAL A 169 -8.19 0.96 -6.71
CA VAL A 169 -9.02 -0.22 -6.99
C VAL A 169 -8.16 -1.47 -7.14
N ASP A 170 -8.61 -2.58 -6.56
CA ASP A 170 -7.81 -3.78 -6.39
C ASP A 170 -8.22 -4.88 -7.39
N GLU A 171 -7.21 -5.52 -8.02
CA GLU A 171 -7.39 -6.65 -8.92
C GLU A 171 -7.44 -8.00 -8.19
N SER A 172 -6.81 -8.10 -7.01
CA SER A 172 -6.59 -9.37 -6.32
C SER A 172 -7.87 -10.11 -5.93
N ASP A 173 -8.96 -9.38 -5.71
CA ASP A 173 -10.30 -9.90 -5.41
C ASP A 173 -11.31 -9.59 -6.52
N ARG A 174 -10.82 -9.18 -7.70
CA ARG A 174 -11.62 -8.74 -8.87
C ARG A 174 -12.57 -7.57 -8.58
N SER A 175 -12.37 -6.88 -7.47
CA SER A 175 -13.26 -5.80 -7.04
C SER A 175 -13.19 -4.55 -7.93
N LEU A 176 -12.11 -4.39 -8.68
CA LEU A 176 -12.00 -3.31 -9.67
C LEU A 176 -13.18 -3.30 -10.68
N LEU A 177 -13.77 -4.45 -10.99
CA LEU A 177 -14.92 -4.54 -11.90
C LEU A 177 -16.21 -3.89 -11.37
N ARG A 178 -16.23 -3.42 -10.14
CA ARG A 178 -17.38 -2.70 -9.55
C ARG A 178 -17.38 -1.21 -9.85
N PHE A 179 -16.28 -0.71 -10.43
CA PHE A 179 -16.08 0.71 -10.70
C PHE A 179 -16.24 1.05 -12.18
N HIS A 180 -16.89 2.18 -12.46
CA HIS A 180 -17.06 2.75 -13.79
C HIS A 180 -16.45 4.17 -13.79
N PRO A 181 -15.10 4.28 -13.78
CA PRO A 181 -14.43 5.56 -13.59
C PRO A 181 -14.56 6.44 -14.84
N GLU A 182 -14.56 7.76 -14.63
CA GLU A 182 -14.43 8.74 -15.72
C GLU A 182 -13.06 8.61 -16.38
N TRP A 183 -12.00 8.63 -15.57
CA TRP A 183 -10.62 8.36 -15.97
C TRP A 183 -10.01 7.26 -15.12
N SER A 184 -9.14 6.49 -15.72
CA SER A 184 -8.37 5.49 -14.97
C SER A 184 -6.89 5.57 -15.26
N VAL A 185 -6.08 5.19 -14.28
CA VAL A 185 -4.68 4.79 -14.50
C VAL A 185 -4.58 3.29 -14.38
N LEU A 186 -3.92 2.64 -15.35
CA LEU A 186 -3.50 1.25 -15.27
C LEU A 186 -1.98 1.17 -15.26
N THR A 187 -1.41 1.01 -14.07
CA THR A 187 0.03 1.17 -13.86
C THR A 187 0.87 0.15 -14.63
N ASN A 188 0.54 -1.12 -14.53
CA ASN A 188 1.19 -2.24 -15.21
C ASN A 188 0.32 -3.50 -15.11
N ILE A 189 0.66 -4.49 -15.95
CA ILE A 189 0.06 -5.82 -15.93
C ILE A 189 1.18 -6.83 -15.75
N SER A 190 1.16 -7.58 -14.64
CA SER A 190 2.12 -8.64 -14.35
C SER A 190 1.46 -9.75 -13.52
N GLN A 191 2.06 -10.91 -13.50
CA GLN A 191 1.59 -12.01 -12.68
C GLN A 191 1.85 -11.74 -11.20
N ASP A 192 0.80 -11.79 -10.36
CA ASP A 192 0.91 -11.76 -8.90
C ASP A 192 -0.04 -12.81 -8.28
N HIS A 193 -1.36 -12.56 -8.23
CA HIS A 193 -2.36 -13.43 -7.60
C HIS A 193 -2.99 -14.45 -8.57
N PHE A 194 -3.00 -14.16 -9.86
CA PHE A 194 -3.59 -14.97 -10.93
C PHE A 194 -2.55 -15.26 -12.01
N SER A 195 -2.85 -16.18 -12.91
CA SER A 195 -2.05 -16.36 -14.13
C SER A 195 -2.04 -15.09 -14.98
N LEU A 196 -1.01 -14.88 -15.77
CA LEU A 196 -0.92 -13.68 -16.62
C LEU A 196 -2.14 -13.53 -17.54
N ALA A 197 -2.62 -14.63 -18.14
CA ALA A 197 -3.79 -14.60 -19.02
C ALA A 197 -5.08 -14.17 -18.28
N GLU A 198 -5.28 -14.63 -17.04
CA GLU A 198 -6.43 -14.22 -16.22
C GLU A 198 -6.34 -12.75 -15.84
N VAL A 199 -5.14 -12.26 -15.48
CA VAL A 199 -4.92 -10.85 -15.14
C VAL A 199 -5.16 -9.96 -16.37
N GLU A 200 -4.66 -10.33 -17.54
CA GLU A 200 -4.89 -9.61 -18.78
C GLU A 200 -6.38 -9.51 -19.13
N GLU A 201 -7.11 -10.63 -19.02
CA GLU A 201 -8.55 -10.64 -19.27
C GLU A 201 -9.32 -9.77 -18.27
N LEU A 202 -8.95 -9.85 -16.99
CA LEU A 202 -9.54 -9.01 -15.95
C LEU A 202 -9.36 -7.52 -16.26
N PHE A 203 -8.16 -7.10 -16.69
CA PHE A 203 -7.91 -5.71 -17.02
C PHE A 203 -8.58 -5.28 -18.34
N ARG A 204 -8.77 -6.18 -19.32
CA ARG A 204 -9.59 -5.87 -20.51
C ARG A 204 -11.05 -5.58 -20.12
N GLN A 205 -11.64 -6.42 -19.27
CA GLN A 205 -13.00 -6.22 -18.76
C GLN A 205 -13.12 -4.89 -17.99
N TYR A 206 -12.16 -4.60 -17.13
CA TYR A 206 -12.13 -3.33 -16.40
C TYR A 206 -11.96 -2.12 -17.32
N ALA A 207 -11.04 -2.16 -18.25
CA ALA A 207 -10.78 -1.06 -19.18
C ALA A 207 -12.01 -0.73 -20.06
N ALA A 208 -12.82 -1.72 -20.39
CA ALA A 208 -14.08 -1.52 -21.11
C ALA A 208 -15.14 -0.73 -20.31
N GLN A 209 -14.97 -0.62 -18.99
CA GLN A 209 -15.87 0.15 -18.11
C GLN A 209 -15.42 1.62 -17.92
N VAL A 210 -14.22 1.98 -18.39
CA VAL A 210 -13.70 3.36 -18.33
C VAL A 210 -14.44 4.24 -19.31
N GLN A 211 -14.95 5.38 -18.85
CA GLN A 211 -15.90 6.19 -19.64
C GLN A 211 -15.19 7.16 -20.59
N THR A 212 -14.18 7.90 -20.13
CA THR A 212 -13.54 8.97 -20.91
C THR A 212 -12.15 8.60 -21.38
N GLY A 213 -11.27 8.18 -20.46
CA GLY A 213 -9.89 7.87 -20.83
C GLY A 213 -9.12 7.04 -19.84
N LEU A 214 -8.09 6.40 -20.35
CA LEU A 214 -7.18 5.52 -19.65
C LEU A 214 -5.74 6.00 -19.87
N VAL A 215 -5.03 6.31 -18.79
CA VAL A 215 -3.56 6.49 -18.79
C VAL A 215 -2.93 5.17 -18.40
N CYS A 216 -1.96 4.69 -19.14
CA CYS A 216 -1.35 3.40 -18.84
C CYS A 216 0.17 3.38 -19.01
N GLY A 217 0.80 2.45 -18.30
CA GLY A 217 2.24 2.20 -18.39
C GLY A 217 2.64 1.44 -19.66
N PRO A 218 3.95 1.23 -19.87
CA PRO A 218 4.49 0.67 -21.09
C PRO A 218 3.93 -0.72 -21.42
N GLY A 219 3.51 -0.92 -22.66
CA GLY A 219 3.02 -2.20 -23.19
C GLY A 219 1.59 -2.57 -22.77
N VAL A 220 0.96 -1.82 -21.88
CA VAL A 220 -0.39 -2.10 -21.39
C VAL A 220 -1.43 -1.91 -22.48
N ALA A 221 -1.33 -0.84 -23.28
CA ALA A 221 -2.28 -0.57 -24.37
C ALA A 221 -2.39 -1.74 -25.37
N ARG A 222 -1.24 -2.39 -25.66
CA ARG A 222 -1.22 -3.58 -26.54
C ARG A 222 -2.02 -4.75 -25.96
N VAL A 223 -1.96 -4.96 -24.65
CA VAL A 223 -2.69 -6.04 -23.96
C VAL A 223 -4.20 -5.75 -23.96
N LEU A 224 -4.57 -4.49 -23.76
CA LEU A 224 -6.00 -4.10 -23.69
C LEU A 224 -6.70 -4.14 -25.06
N GLY A 225 -5.97 -3.90 -26.14
CA GLY A 225 -6.55 -3.80 -27.48
C GLY A 225 -7.33 -2.51 -27.70
N ALA A 226 -8.29 -2.54 -28.63
CA ALA A 226 -9.12 -1.38 -28.95
C ALA A 226 -10.17 -1.13 -27.88
N LEU A 227 -10.23 0.10 -27.38
CA LEU A 227 -11.19 0.56 -26.37
C LEU A 227 -12.00 1.74 -26.92
N ALA A 228 -13.21 1.93 -26.38
CA ALA A 228 -14.02 3.13 -26.67
C ALA A 228 -13.43 4.38 -25.98
N ALA A 229 -12.84 4.22 -24.80
CA ALA A 229 -12.15 5.28 -24.07
C ALA A 229 -10.83 5.67 -24.76
N ARG A 230 -10.41 6.93 -24.60
CA ARG A 230 -9.10 7.40 -25.06
C ARG A 230 -7.98 6.73 -24.27
N VAL A 231 -7.04 6.08 -24.95
CA VAL A 231 -5.87 5.49 -24.31
C VAL A 231 -4.64 6.38 -24.49
N VAL A 232 -3.94 6.67 -23.39
CA VAL A 232 -2.69 7.42 -23.35
C VAL A 232 -1.64 6.55 -22.68
N GLU A 233 -0.77 5.93 -23.47
CA GLU A 233 0.36 5.18 -22.94
C GLU A 233 1.54 6.10 -22.70
N VAL A 234 2.14 6.00 -21.52
CA VAL A 234 3.39 6.70 -21.17
C VAL A 234 4.51 5.66 -21.02
N ALA A 235 5.57 5.84 -21.77
CA ALA A 235 6.65 4.87 -21.90
C ALA A 235 8.05 5.45 -21.63
N ASP A 236 8.13 6.72 -21.19
CA ASP A 236 9.40 7.35 -20.87
C ASP A 236 10.09 6.66 -19.70
N GLU A 237 11.37 6.32 -19.89
CA GLU A 237 12.14 5.58 -18.90
C GLU A 237 12.82 6.53 -17.89
N PRO A 238 12.73 6.26 -16.58
CA PRO A 238 13.45 7.00 -15.58
C PRO A 238 14.97 6.86 -15.71
N VAL A 239 15.65 7.97 -15.56
CA VAL A 239 17.12 8.04 -15.57
C VAL A 239 17.62 8.38 -14.17
N LEU A 240 18.61 7.64 -13.68
CA LEU A 240 19.27 7.96 -12.41
C LEU A 240 20.13 9.22 -12.58
N THR A 241 19.91 10.18 -11.70
CA THR A 241 20.67 11.44 -11.60
C THR A 241 21.35 11.54 -10.24
N GLU A 242 22.20 12.53 -10.04
CA GLU A 242 22.82 12.81 -8.73
C GLU A 242 21.78 13.06 -7.61
N ARG A 243 20.57 13.49 -7.98
CA ARG A 243 19.47 13.82 -7.04
C ARG A 243 18.38 12.75 -7.00
N GLY A 244 18.65 11.53 -7.45
CA GLY A 244 17.69 10.44 -7.56
C GLY A 244 17.14 10.27 -8.98
N TYR A 245 16.07 9.51 -9.13
CA TYR A 245 15.49 9.25 -10.44
C TYR A 245 14.69 10.46 -10.96
N ALA A 246 14.84 10.71 -12.27
CA ALA A 246 14.05 11.69 -13.01
C ALA A 246 13.48 11.02 -14.27
N VAL A 247 12.33 11.47 -14.74
CA VAL A 247 11.73 11.01 -15.99
C VAL A 247 11.34 12.22 -16.84
N SER A 248 11.61 12.12 -18.15
CA SER A 248 11.18 13.16 -19.11
C SER A 248 9.67 13.07 -19.31
N TRP A 249 9.01 14.22 -19.31
CA TRP A 249 7.58 14.30 -19.52
C TRP A 249 7.19 15.67 -20.09
N ARG A 250 6.58 15.68 -21.28
CA ARG A 250 6.10 16.91 -21.94
C ARG A 250 7.15 18.05 -21.98
N GLY A 251 8.42 17.70 -22.17
CA GLY A 251 9.54 18.65 -22.18
C GLY A 251 10.04 19.07 -20.80
N LEU A 252 9.48 18.56 -19.74
CA LEU A 252 9.88 18.79 -18.35
C LEU A 252 10.63 17.57 -17.79
N SER A 253 11.39 17.79 -16.71
CA SER A 253 12.00 16.72 -15.90
C SER A 253 11.18 16.52 -14.63
N LEU A 254 10.37 15.45 -14.58
CA LEU A 254 9.66 15.06 -13.37
C LEU A 254 10.61 14.44 -12.37
N ARG A 255 10.54 14.88 -11.13
CA ARG A 255 11.30 14.35 -10.00
C ARG A 255 10.38 14.18 -8.80
N VAL A 256 10.59 13.09 -8.06
CA VAL A 256 9.94 12.87 -6.76
C VAL A 256 11.00 12.58 -5.71
N PRO A 257 10.81 13.01 -4.46
CA PRO A 257 11.76 12.73 -3.38
C PRO A 257 11.87 11.24 -3.04
N THR A 258 10.83 10.46 -3.31
CA THR A 258 10.80 9.01 -3.06
C THR A 258 11.78 8.26 -3.97
N PRO A 259 12.64 7.38 -3.42
CA PRO A 259 13.63 6.66 -4.21
C PRO A 259 13.01 5.60 -5.14
N GLY A 260 13.79 5.16 -6.14
CA GLY A 260 13.45 4.07 -7.03
C GLY A 260 12.86 4.50 -8.38
N ALA A 261 13.30 3.84 -9.46
CA ALA A 261 12.82 4.08 -10.82
C ALA A 261 11.30 3.86 -10.93
N HIS A 262 10.77 2.87 -10.21
CA HIS A 262 9.33 2.60 -10.21
C HIS A 262 8.51 3.77 -9.64
N ASN A 263 9.03 4.54 -8.68
CA ASN A 263 8.34 5.73 -8.16
C ASN A 263 8.36 6.89 -9.17
N ALA A 264 9.41 7.02 -9.97
CA ALA A 264 9.41 7.98 -11.06
C ALA A 264 8.41 7.59 -12.17
N ARG A 265 8.23 6.28 -12.47
CA ARG A 265 7.16 5.80 -13.36
C ARG A 265 5.77 6.05 -12.78
N ASN A 266 5.57 5.81 -11.48
CA ASN A 266 4.30 6.13 -10.80
C ASN A 266 3.98 7.63 -10.89
N ALA A 267 5.00 8.49 -10.74
CA ALA A 267 4.84 9.93 -10.88
C ALA A 267 4.48 10.35 -12.31
N LEU A 268 5.08 9.72 -13.31
CA LEU A 268 4.75 9.94 -14.72
C LEU A 268 3.27 9.64 -15.01
N LEU A 269 2.77 8.52 -14.50
CA LEU A 269 1.36 8.12 -14.65
C LEU A 269 0.41 9.10 -13.95
N ALA A 270 0.72 9.49 -12.71
CA ALA A 270 -0.07 10.46 -11.97
C ALA A 270 -0.04 11.84 -12.64
N ALA A 271 1.12 12.27 -13.14
CA ALA A 271 1.29 13.51 -13.87
C ALA A 271 0.42 13.54 -15.14
N GLU A 272 0.49 12.46 -15.93
CA GLU A 272 -0.30 12.39 -17.15
C GLU A 272 -1.79 12.38 -16.87
N LEU A 273 -2.28 11.66 -15.86
CA LEU A 273 -3.68 11.72 -15.43
C LEU A 273 -4.09 13.17 -15.13
N CYS A 274 -3.31 13.89 -14.31
CA CYS A 274 -3.63 15.26 -13.96
C CYS A 274 -3.59 16.22 -15.17
N ALA A 275 -2.67 15.98 -16.13
CA ALA A 275 -2.63 16.77 -17.37
C ALA A 275 -3.86 16.50 -18.26
N GLN A 276 -4.35 15.25 -18.32
CA GLN A 276 -5.61 14.92 -19.01
C GLN A 276 -6.83 15.59 -18.36
N MET A 277 -6.74 15.91 -17.06
CA MET A 277 -7.75 16.71 -16.34
C MET A 277 -7.63 18.21 -16.61
N GLY A 278 -6.65 18.65 -17.42
CA GLY A 278 -6.50 20.04 -17.84
C GLY A 278 -5.55 20.90 -16.98
N TYR A 279 -4.80 20.30 -16.04
CA TYR A 279 -3.84 21.04 -15.24
C TYR A 279 -2.51 21.26 -15.98
N ALA A 280 -1.89 22.43 -15.73
CA ALA A 280 -0.64 22.83 -16.38
C ALA A 280 0.53 21.91 -15.97
N PRO A 281 1.31 21.39 -16.94
CA PRO A 281 2.41 20.46 -16.69
C PRO A 281 3.45 20.98 -15.68
N GLU A 282 3.79 22.27 -15.73
CA GLU A 282 4.78 22.89 -14.84
C GLU A 282 4.31 22.85 -13.37
N LYS A 283 3.02 23.13 -13.13
CA LYS A 283 2.43 23.07 -11.78
C LYS A 283 2.33 21.66 -11.26
N ILE A 284 2.03 20.69 -12.13
CA ILE A 284 2.03 19.26 -11.79
C ILE A 284 3.44 18.83 -11.38
N ALA A 285 4.47 19.16 -12.16
CA ALA A 285 5.86 18.85 -11.86
C ALA A 285 6.32 19.47 -10.53
N GLU A 286 5.95 20.73 -10.29
CA GLU A 286 6.23 21.42 -9.02
C GLU A 286 5.57 20.70 -7.83
N ALA A 287 4.29 20.33 -7.92
CA ALA A 287 3.58 19.63 -6.86
C ALA A 287 4.21 18.26 -6.56
N LEU A 288 4.57 17.47 -7.59
CA LEU A 288 5.23 16.17 -7.44
C LEU A 288 6.61 16.29 -6.78
N SER A 289 7.35 17.37 -7.04
CA SER A 289 8.66 17.60 -6.43
C SER A 289 8.60 17.80 -4.90
N ARG A 290 7.41 18.05 -4.35
CA ARG A 290 7.14 18.25 -2.92
C ARG A 290 6.40 17.07 -2.28
N PHE A 291 6.13 16.01 -3.02
CA PHE A 291 5.41 14.82 -2.50
C PHE A 291 6.25 14.09 -1.46
N GLY A 292 5.80 14.07 -0.22
CA GLY A 292 6.53 13.45 0.92
C GLY A 292 6.56 11.93 0.92
N GLY A 293 5.76 11.28 0.08
CA GLY A 293 5.72 9.81 -0.05
C GLY A 293 4.52 9.16 0.61
N ILE A 294 4.54 7.83 0.57
CA ILE A 294 3.56 6.96 1.21
C ILE A 294 4.26 6.22 2.35
N GLN A 295 3.64 6.18 3.52
CA GLN A 295 4.17 5.44 4.65
C GLN A 295 4.41 3.97 4.25
N ARG A 296 5.57 3.45 4.64
CA ARG A 296 5.99 2.10 4.35
C ARG A 296 6.09 1.74 2.85
N ARG A 297 6.34 2.72 1.99
CA ARG A 297 6.62 2.55 0.55
C ARG A 297 7.91 3.29 0.20
N LEU A 298 9.05 2.67 0.53
CA LEU A 298 10.36 3.34 0.53
C LEU A 298 10.30 4.66 1.31
N GLU A 299 9.54 4.65 2.42
CA GLU A 299 9.42 5.81 3.31
C GLU A 299 10.77 6.13 3.91
N ARG A 300 11.29 7.31 3.62
CA ARG A 300 12.47 7.82 4.29
C ARG A 300 12.05 8.39 5.64
N VAL A 301 12.45 7.73 6.73
CA VAL A 301 12.06 8.14 8.09
C VAL A 301 13.11 8.97 8.80
N ASP A 302 14.36 9.01 8.30
CA ASP A 302 15.45 9.83 8.86
C ASP A 302 15.30 11.31 8.53
N CYS A 303 15.78 12.16 9.44
CA CYS A 303 15.76 13.62 9.29
C CYS A 303 17.09 14.21 8.76
N GLY A 304 17.89 13.43 8.01
CA GLY A 304 19.13 13.91 7.39
C GLY A 304 20.41 13.57 8.16
N GLY A 305 20.40 12.55 9.00
CA GLY A 305 21.60 11.99 9.65
C GLY A 305 22.60 11.36 8.66
N SER A 306 23.74 10.94 9.17
CA SER A 306 24.79 10.25 8.37
C SER A 306 24.39 8.85 7.91
N ILE A 307 23.33 8.27 8.47
CA ILE A 307 22.74 6.99 8.14
C ILE A 307 21.32 7.24 7.62
N ARG A 308 20.99 6.68 6.47
CA ARG A 308 19.62 6.71 5.94
C ARG A 308 18.81 5.56 6.52
N VAL A 309 17.57 5.82 6.90
CA VAL A 309 16.62 4.80 7.37
C VAL A 309 15.39 4.80 6.46
N VAL A 310 15.10 3.65 5.87
CA VAL A 310 13.99 3.46 4.91
C VAL A 310 13.11 2.32 5.38
N ASP A 311 11.79 2.59 5.48
CA ASP A 311 10.77 1.57 5.78
C ASP A 311 9.99 1.20 4.52
N ASP A 312 9.84 -0.10 4.25
CA ASP A 312 9.10 -0.61 3.10
C ASP A 312 8.20 -1.80 3.45
N TYR A 313 7.08 -1.88 2.78
CA TYR A 313 6.11 -2.97 2.94
C TYR A 313 6.49 -4.23 2.15
N ALA A 314 7.70 -4.31 1.58
CA ALA A 314 8.15 -5.42 0.74
C ALA A 314 8.05 -6.76 1.46
N HIS A 315 7.32 -7.69 0.87
CA HIS A 315 6.96 -8.96 1.49
C HIS A 315 6.96 -10.15 0.53
N ASN A 316 7.21 -9.94 -0.75
CA ASN A 316 7.39 -10.97 -1.76
C ASN A 316 8.72 -10.74 -2.53
N PRO A 317 9.22 -11.75 -3.28
CA PRO A 317 10.50 -11.68 -3.95
C PRO A 317 10.71 -10.41 -4.78
N ALA A 318 9.78 -10.12 -5.69
CA ALA A 318 9.91 -8.97 -6.60
C ALA A 318 9.92 -7.61 -5.87
N LYS A 319 9.11 -7.46 -4.80
CA LYS A 319 9.07 -6.24 -4.00
C LYS A 319 10.34 -6.06 -3.17
N ILE A 320 10.93 -7.16 -2.66
CA ILE A 320 12.19 -7.14 -1.93
C ILE A 320 13.33 -6.70 -2.83
N GLU A 321 13.46 -7.27 -4.02
CA GLU A 321 14.46 -6.86 -5.02
C GLU A 321 14.31 -5.38 -5.38
N ALA A 322 13.09 -4.94 -5.69
CA ALA A 322 12.83 -3.55 -6.05
C ALA A 322 13.14 -2.56 -4.91
N ALA A 323 12.82 -2.91 -3.66
CA ALA A 323 13.13 -2.08 -2.50
C ALA A 323 14.66 -2.00 -2.26
N TRP A 324 15.35 -3.11 -2.38
CA TRP A 324 16.80 -3.15 -2.22
C TRP A 324 17.51 -2.34 -3.32
N GLU A 325 17.13 -2.57 -4.58
CA GLU A 325 17.67 -1.84 -5.73
C GLU A 325 17.47 -0.32 -5.62
N ALA A 326 16.29 0.09 -5.11
CA ALA A 326 15.97 1.50 -4.96
C ALA A 326 16.87 2.25 -3.97
N VAL A 327 17.45 1.55 -2.98
CA VAL A 327 18.29 2.16 -1.94
C VAL A 327 19.77 1.83 -2.07
N ALA A 328 20.13 0.81 -2.85
CA ALA A 328 21.49 0.37 -3.06
C ALA A 328 22.22 1.30 -4.05
N THR A 329 23.40 1.78 -3.67
CA THR A 329 24.31 2.54 -4.54
C THR A 329 25.70 1.90 -4.49
N PRO A 330 26.58 2.16 -5.46
CA PRO A 330 27.95 1.63 -5.42
C PRO A 330 28.72 2.02 -4.16
N SER A 331 28.39 3.16 -3.56
CA SER A 331 29.13 3.76 -2.44
C SER A 331 28.56 3.43 -1.04
N ASN A 332 27.32 2.91 -0.94
CA ASN A 332 26.73 2.59 0.36
C ASN A 332 26.72 1.09 0.64
N ARG A 333 26.57 0.73 1.93
CA ARG A 333 26.13 -0.60 2.34
C ARG A 333 24.65 -0.55 2.68
N VAL A 334 23.93 -1.64 2.41
CA VAL A 334 22.55 -1.82 2.84
C VAL A 334 22.52 -2.77 4.04
N LEU A 335 22.04 -2.28 5.17
CA LEU A 335 21.78 -3.03 6.39
C LEU A 335 20.29 -3.33 6.42
N ALA A 336 19.90 -4.50 5.91
CA ALA A 336 18.49 -4.83 5.72
C ALA A 336 17.96 -5.72 6.85
N VAL A 337 16.72 -5.49 7.24
CA VAL A 337 15.94 -6.43 8.04
C VAL A 337 14.68 -6.84 7.26
N TRP A 338 14.33 -8.11 7.37
CA TRP A 338 13.08 -8.61 6.82
C TRP A 338 12.34 -9.48 7.82
N ARG A 339 11.02 -9.28 7.92
CA ARG A 339 10.13 -10.10 8.72
C ARG A 339 9.11 -10.82 7.86
N PRO A 340 9.11 -12.17 7.82
CA PRO A 340 8.05 -12.92 7.13
C PRO A 340 6.68 -12.60 7.73
N HIS A 341 5.68 -12.36 6.90
CA HIS A 341 4.35 -11.92 7.33
C HIS A 341 3.35 -13.07 7.56
N GLY A 342 3.85 -14.30 7.70
CA GLY A 342 3.07 -15.51 7.97
C GLY A 342 3.77 -16.77 7.47
N TYR A 343 3.42 -17.91 8.06
CA TYR A 343 4.02 -19.22 7.74
C TYR A 343 3.64 -19.74 6.34
N GLY A 344 2.37 -19.57 5.95
CA GLY A 344 1.88 -19.96 4.63
C GLY A 344 2.60 -19.22 3.49
N PRO A 345 2.59 -17.88 3.49
CA PRO A 345 3.35 -17.08 2.53
C PRO A 345 4.85 -17.39 2.51
N LEU A 346 5.49 -17.57 3.67
CA LEU A 346 6.91 -17.95 3.73
C LEU A 346 7.15 -19.27 2.99
N ARG A 347 6.32 -20.29 3.25
CA ARG A 347 6.45 -21.58 2.61
C ARG A 347 6.24 -21.52 1.10
N SER A 348 5.20 -20.84 0.64
CA SER A 348 4.85 -20.79 -0.79
C SER A 348 5.86 -19.98 -1.62
N MET A 349 6.59 -19.06 -1.01
CA MET A 349 7.56 -18.19 -1.68
C MET A 349 9.03 -18.55 -1.37
N MET A 350 9.32 -19.63 -0.65
CA MET A 350 10.64 -19.95 -0.10
C MET A 350 11.75 -19.85 -1.15
N ASP A 351 11.61 -20.54 -2.28
CA ASP A 351 12.65 -20.57 -3.33
C ASP A 351 12.80 -19.21 -4.01
N GLY A 352 11.69 -18.52 -4.28
CA GLY A 352 11.72 -17.16 -4.82
C GLY A 352 12.36 -16.14 -3.87
N LEU A 353 12.15 -16.28 -2.55
CA LEU A 353 12.78 -15.45 -1.53
C LEU A 353 14.29 -15.71 -1.46
N GLU A 354 14.70 -16.98 -1.51
CA GLU A 354 16.12 -17.36 -1.58
C GLU A 354 16.80 -16.69 -2.79
N GLU A 355 16.20 -16.80 -3.97
CA GLU A 355 16.75 -16.18 -5.19
C GLU A 355 16.79 -14.67 -5.11
N ALA A 356 15.71 -14.03 -4.62
CA ALA A 356 15.62 -12.59 -4.52
C ALA A 356 16.69 -11.99 -3.59
N PHE A 357 16.84 -12.56 -2.40
CA PHE A 357 17.87 -12.11 -1.47
C PHE A 357 19.28 -12.41 -1.98
N ALA A 358 19.51 -13.54 -2.64
CA ALA A 358 20.81 -13.87 -3.20
C ALA A 358 21.22 -12.91 -4.35
N ARG A 359 20.25 -12.41 -5.13
CA ARG A 359 20.50 -11.39 -6.16
C ARG A 359 20.68 -9.99 -5.57
N ALA A 360 19.87 -9.62 -4.60
CA ALA A 360 19.84 -8.25 -4.09
C ALA A 360 20.94 -7.95 -3.08
N CYS A 361 21.23 -8.88 -2.16
CA CYS A 361 22.18 -8.68 -1.06
C CYS A 361 23.63 -8.83 -1.55
N ARG A 362 24.34 -7.72 -1.64
CA ARG A 362 25.75 -7.68 -2.08
C ARG A 362 26.68 -8.15 -0.94
N ARG A 363 27.91 -8.54 -1.23
CA ARG A 363 28.90 -8.98 -0.22
C ARG A 363 29.18 -7.96 0.90
N GLN A 364 29.02 -6.67 0.62
CA GLN A 364 29.19 -5.58 1.58
C GLN A 364 27.95 -5.33 2.43
N ASP A 365 26.78 -5.82 2.01
CA ASP A 365 25.50 -5.65 2.69
C ASP A 365 25.34 -6.67 3.83
N ARG A 366 24.31 -6.52 4.63
CA ARG A 366 23.94 -7.49 5.67
C ARG A 366 22.43 -7.60 5.78
N LEU A 367 21.95 -8.82 5.94
CA LEU A 367 20.54 -9.13 6.14
C LEU A 367 20.31 -9.69 7.54
N TRP A 368 19.29 -9.20 8.23
CA TRP A 368 18.75 -9.81 9.45
C TRP A 368 17.34 -10.33 9.17
N LEU A 369 17.06 -11.53 9.65
CA LEU A 369 15.74 -12.13 9.62
C LEU A 369 15.16 -12.18 11.03
N LEU A 370 13.99 -11.57 11.20
CA LEU A 370 13.16 -11.71 12.40
C LEU A 370 12.34 -13.00 12.35
N PRO A 371 11.87 -13.51 13.50
CA PRO A 371 10.90 -14.61 13.53
C PRO A 371 9.64 -14.27 12.70
N VAL A 372 9.00 -15.31 12.15
CA VAL A 372 7.75 -15.15 11.40
C VAL A 372 6.73 -14.37 12.23
N PHE A 373 6.10 -13.35 11.63
CA PHE A 373 4.99 -12.67 12.26
C PHE A 373 3.76 -13.60 12.26
N ASP A 374 3.44 -14.11 13.45
CA ASP A 374 2.28 -14.98 13.64
C ASP A 374 1.04 -14.13 13.92
N ALA A 375 0.16 -14.02 12.93
CA ALA A 375 -1.11 -13.31 13.05
C ALA A 375 -2.20 -14.18 13.74
N GLY A 376 -1.87 -15.39 14.16
CA GLY A 376 -2.82 -16.37 14.70
C GLY A 376 -3.46 -17.25 13.63
N GLY A 377 -4.54 -17.95 14.00
CA GLY A 377 -5.25 -18.87 13.11
C GLY A 377 -4.63 -20.27 13.02
N THR A 378 -5.12 -21.09 12.07
CA THR A 378 -4.80 -22.52 11.89
C THR A 378 -3.53 -22.77 11.04
N ALA A 379 -2.64 -21.79 10.93
CA ALA A 379 -1.45 -21.87 10.08
C ALA A 379 -0.54 -23.03 10.49
N ASN A 380 -0.07 -23.81 9.52
CA ASN A 380 0.96 -24.83 9.72
C ASN A 380 2.32 -24.16 9.94
N ARG A 381 2.90 -24.32 11.14
CA ARG A 381 4.12 -23.65 11.64
C ARG A 381 5.40 -24.47 11.45
N THR A 382 5.46 -25.38 10.47
CA THR A 382 6.62 -26.26 10.23
C THR A 382 7.80 -25.57 9.53
N VAL A 383 7.60 -24.37 8.98
CA VAL A 383 8.64 -23.58 8.29
C VAL A 383 8.85 -22.27 9.04
N GLY A 384 10.08 -21.84 9.22
CA GLY A 384 10.43 -20.59 9.91
C GLY A 384 11.53 -19.78 9.21
N SER A 385 11.89 -18.65 9.80
CA SER A 385 12.98 -17.80 9.27
C SER A 385 14.34 -18.52 9.26
N HIS A 386 14.52 -19.54 10.08
CA HIS A 386 15.75 -20.36 10.11
C HIS A 386 15.94 -21.15 8.81
N ASP A 387 14.86 -21.72 8.24
CA ASP A 387 14.95 -22.50 7.00
C ASP A 387 15.42 -21.59 5.84
N LEU A 388 14.88 -20.36 5.77
CA LEU A 388 15.34 -19.38 4.78
C LEU A 388 16.80 -18.98 5.03
N ALA A 389 17.18 -18.77 6.30
CA ALA A 389 18.56 -18.39 6.64
C ALA A 389 19.57 -19.47 6.26
N GLU A 390 19.24 -20.75 6.43
CA GLU A 390 20.10 -21.87 6.00
C GLU A 390 20.30 -21.88 4.48
N LYS A 391 19.23 -21.75 3.71
CA LYS A 391 19.29 -21.64 2.24
C LYS A 391 20.14 -20.46 1.78
N LEU A 392 19.99 -19.29 2.40
CA LEU A 392 20.74 -18.09 2.08
C LEU A 392 22.23 -18.22 2.43
N ARG A 393 22.58 -18.84 3.57
CA ARG A 393 24.00 -19.11 3.93
C ARG A 393 24.66 -20.05 2.95
N ALA A 394 23.93 -21.06 2.44
CA ALA A 394 24.43 -21.97 1.41
C ALA A 394 24.77 -21.24 0.09
N ARG A 395 24.28 -20.03 -0.09
CA ARG A 395 24.56 -19.14 -1.25
C ARG A 395 25.48 -17.96 -0.90
N ASP A 396 26.20 -18.04 0.21
CA ASP A 396 27.12 -16.99 0.69
C ASP A 396 26.45 -15.63 0.93
N VAL A 397 25.14 -15.58 1.20
CA VAL A 397 24.44 -14.36 1.57
C VAL A 397 24.77 -14.00 3.04
N PRO A 398 25.21 -12.77 3.34
CA PRO A 398 25.52 -12.34 4.71
C PRO A 398 24.24 -12.20 5.56
N VAL A 399 23.71 -13.31 6.07
CA VAL A 399 22.44 -13.35 6.83
C VAL A 399 22.63 -13.79 8.27
N ALA A 400 21.96 -13.09 9.18
CA ALA A 400 21.85 -13.41 10.60
C ALA A 400 20.38 -13.57 11.03
N LEU A 401 20.15 -14.44 12.00
CA LEU A 401 18.86 -14.57 12.68
C LEU A 401 18.91 -13.76 13.98
N VAL A 402 17.85 -13.03 14.26
CA VAL A 402 17.67 -12.29 15.51
C VAL A 402 16.37 -12.73 16.19
N LYS A 403 16.38 -12.80 17.50
CA LYS A 403 15.23 -13.31 18.26
C LYS A 403 14.08 -12.28 18.38
N ASP A 404 14.41 -10.99 18.42
CA ASP A 404 13.46 -9.90 18.66
C ASP A 404 14.01 -8.55 18.19
N PHE A 405 13.21 -7.50 18.29
CA PHE A 405 13.59 -6.14 17.91
C PHE A 405 14.69 -5.53 18.82
N ALA A 406 14.79 -5.93 20.09
CA ALA A 406 15.82 -5.43 20.98
C ALA A 406 17.21 -5.95 20.56
N ALA A 407 17.31 -7.25 20.28
CA ALA A 407 18.53 -7.86 19.74
C ALA A 407 18.89 -7.28 18.38
N LEU A 408 17.89 -7.09 17.49
CA LEU A 408 18.08 -6.47 16.18
C LEU A 408 18.67 -5.06 16.33
N GLY A 409 18.08 -4.21 17.18
CA GLY A 409 18.53 -2.84 17.38
C GLY A 409 19.97 -2.77 17.88
N ALA A 410 20.34 -3.63 18.83
CA ALA A 410 21.71 -3.70 19.34
C ALA A 410 22.71 -4.12 18.24
N GLU A 411 22.39 -5.15 17.44
CA GLU A 411 23.26 -5.60 16.36
C GLU A 411 23.38 -4.58 15.23
N MET A 412 22.26 -3.93 14.85
CA MET A 412 22.26 -2.93 13.79
C MET A 412 23.07 -1.68 14.21
N LYS A 413 22.90 -1.18 15.45
CA LYS A 413 23.67 -0.05 15.98
C LYS A 413 25.17 -0.36 16.01
N ALA A 414 25.56 -1.57 16.40
CA ALA A 414 26.98 -2.00 16.41
C ALA A 414 27.57 -2.13 14.99
N ALA A 415 26.76 -2.44 13.99
CA ALA A 415 27.19 -2.63 12.60
C ALA A 415 27.19 -1.35 11.77
N ALA A 416 26.28 -0.40 12.08
CA ALA A 416 26.01 0.78 11.27
C ALA A 416 27.18 1.79 11.29
N ARG A 417 27.41 2.42 10.14
CA ARG A 417 28.45 3.43 9.91
C ARG A 417 27.87 4.58 9.06
N ALA A 418 28.51 5.74 9.14
CA ALA A 418 28.17 6.86 8.28
C ALA A 418 28.18 6.45 6.80
N GLY A 419 27.15 6.84 6.06
CA GLY A 419 26.94 6.48 4.65
C GLY A 419 26.14 5.20 4.42
N ASP A 420 25.84 4.40 5.45
CA ASP A 420 25.00 3.22 5.32
C ASP A 420 23.53 3.58 5.09
N THR A 421 22.78 2.61 4.54
CA THR A 421 21.33 2.66 4.47
C THR A 421 20.74 1.48 5.23
N ILE A 422 19.94 1.76 6.24
CA ILE A 422 19.12 0.78 6.95
C ILE A 422 17.82 0.61 6.17
N LEU A 423 17.52 -0.61 5.72
CA LEU A 423 16.30 -0.96 4.98
C LEU A 423 15.45 -1.91 5.80
N ILE A 424 14.29 -1.45 6.23
CA ILE A 424 13.36 -2.22 7.05
C ILE A 424 12.22 -2.70 6.19
N MET A 425 12.05 -4.04 6.11
CA MET A 425 11.07 -4.65 5.19
C MET A 425 10.15 -5.63 5.91
N GLY A 426 8.89 -5.66 5.48
CA GLY A 426 7.88 -6.64 5.90
C GLY A 426 6.48 -6.09 5.95
N ALA A 427 5.50 -6.97 5.80
CA ALA A 427 4.08 -6.63 5.87
C ALA A 427 3.47 -6.99 7.23
N ARG A 428 2.29 -6.45 7.51
CA ARG A 428 1.39 -6.78 8.63
C ARG A 428 1.88 -6.48 10.04
N ASP A 429 3.17 -6.48 10.31
CA ASP A 429 3.69 -6.23 11.66
C ASP A 429 3.71 -4.73 11.97
N PRO A 430 2.90 -4.24 12.94
CA PRO A 430 2.87 -2.83 13.31
C PRO A 430 4.12 -2.36 14.07
N GLN A 431 4.97 -3.28 14.54
CA GLN A 431 6.22 -2.93 15.22
C GLN A 431 7.34 -2.51 14.27
N LEU A 432 7.30 -2.92 12.98
CA LEU A 432 8.34 -2.54 12.00
C LEU A 432 8.46 -1.02 11.81
N PRO A 433 7.36 -0.26 11.54
CA PRO A 433 7.46 1.19 11.41
C PRO A 433 7.85 1.90 12.73
N ALA A 434 7.47 1.35 13.88
CA ALA A 434 7.90 1.88 15.17
C ALA A 434 9.42 1.66 15.36
N PHE A 435 9.92 0.49 15.02
CA PHE A 435 11.35 0.18 15.03
C PHE A 435 12.14 1.09 14.07
N ALA A 436 11.62 1.32 12.85
CA ALA A 436 12.26 2.23 11.91
C ALA A 436 12.47 3.63 12.50
N ARG A 437 11.46 4.17 13.16
CA ARG A 437 11.54 5.47 13.83
C ARG A 437 12.48 5.46 15.04
N ALA A 438 12.55 4.37 15.81
CA ALA A 438 13.46 4.24 16.93
C ALA A 438 14.94 4.20 16.52
N MET A 439 15.25 3.80 15.28
CA MET A 439 16.62 3.79 14.76
C MET A 439 17.20 5.17 14.46
N ILE A 440 16.38 6.22 14.52
CA ILE A 440 16.79 7.62 14.26
C ILE A 440 17.06 8.39 15.58
N SER A 441 16.51 7.91 16.69
CA SER A 441 16.44 8.67 17.97
C SER A 441 17.74 8.61 18.79
N ASP A 442 18.81 8.03 18.28
CA ASP A 442 20.14 7.92 18.87
C ASP A 442 21.22 8.31 17.81
#